data_a269e743a5fe4d2b74f12e8bae7cb297
#
_entry.id   a269e743a5fe4d2b74f12e8bae7cb297
#
_cell.length_a   1.000
_cell.length_b   1.000
_cell.length_c   1.000
_cell.angle_alpha   90.00
_cell.angle_beta   90.00
_cell.angle_gamma   90.00
#
_symmetry.space_group_name_H-M   'P 1'
#
loop_
_entity.id
_entity.type
_entity.pdbx_description
1 polymer ?
#
loop_
_entity_poly.entity_id
_entity_poly.type
_entity_poly.pdbx_seq_one_letter_code
_entity_poly.pdbx_strand_id
1 'polypeptide(L)'
;GMLPDIIGLASARIAKLFPGQVGIHCHNDLGLATATTLEAIRNGARQVECTVNGLGERAGNAPLEEILMNLRTRKDIYGLEDNLQPKGIYRISRLAAGISGIEVQPNKPVIGANAFAHQSGVHQHGVLRDRATYEIMKPEELGIPQGGLMLGKLSGRHALREHANELGIPIS
;
A
#
# COMPACT_ATOMS: atom_id res chain seq x y z
N GLY A 1 -4.36 -21.78 6.74
CA GLY A 1 -3.46 -20.85 6.13
C GLY A 1 -2.28 -21.52 5.45
N MET A 2 -2.28 -21.51 4.12
CA MET A 2 -1.09 -21.93 3.37
C MET A 2 -0.08 -20.78 3.33
N LEU A 3 1.20 -21.12 3.31
CA LEU A 3 2.28 -20.16 3.16
C LEU A 3 2.41 -19.71 1.69
N PRO A 4 2.98 -18.52 1.44
CA PRO A 4 3.11 -17.97 0.07
C PRO A 4 3.82 -18.89 -0.91
N ASP A 5 4.91 -19.52 -0.48
CA ASP A 5 5.72 -20.44 -1.30
C ASP A 5 4.91 -21.68 -1.75
N ILE A 6 4.09 -22.24 -0.86
CA ILE A 6 3.23 -23.39 -1.17
C ILE A 6 2.19 -23.01 -2.23
N ILE A 7 1.56 -21.84 -2.09
CA ILE A 7 0.61 -21.33 -3.08
C ILE A 7 1.32 -21.00 -4.40
N GLY A 8 2.54 -20.46 -4.36
CA GLY A 8 3.35 -20.24 -5.55
C GLY A 8 3.58 -21.53 -6.35
N LEU A 9 4.04 -22.59 -5.67
CA LEU A 9 4.24 -23.90 -6.29
C LEU A 9 2.94 -24.48 -6.89
N ALA A 10 1.82 -24.38 -6.16
CA ALA A 10 0.52 -24.82 -6.65
C ALA A 10 0.10 -24.03 -7.89
N SER A 11 0.24 -22.72 -7.86
CA SER A 11 -0.10 -21.82 -8.98
C SER A 11 0.72 -22.13 -10.22
N ALA A 12 2.03 -22.34 -10.08
CA ALA A 12 2.92 -22.73 -11.18
C ALA A 12 2.52 -24.06 -11.80
N ARG A 13 2.11 -25.03 -10.98
CA ARG A 13 1.66 -26.34 -11.46
C ARG A 13 0.34 -26.25 -12.20
N ILE A 14 -0.63 -25.50 -11.63
CA ILE A 14 -1.95 -25.29 -12.26
C ILE A 14 -1.80 -24.56 -13.59
N ALA A 15 -1.00 -23.49 -13.64
CA ALA A 15 -0.77 -22.71 -14.85
C ALA A 15 -0.13 -23.53 -15.99
N LYS A 16 0.64 -24.57 -15.67
CA LYS A 16 1.21 -25.49 -16.68
C LYS A 16 0.20 -26.51 -17.18
N LEU A 17 -0.72 -26.92 -16.34
CA LEU A 17 -1.67 -28.00 -16.65
C LEU A 17 -3.00 -27.50 -17.21
N PHE A 18 -3.37 -26.27 -16.89
CA PHE A 18 -4.64 -25.67 -17.26
C PHE A 18 -4.44 -24.60 -18.34
N PRO A 19 -5.08 -24.76 -19.51
CA PRO A 19 -4.90 -23.81 -20.63
C PRO A 19 -5.62 -22.47 -20.46
N GLY A 20 -6.40 -22.32 -19.38
CA GLY A 20 -7.16 -21.12 -19.07
C GLY A 20 -6.42 -20.15 -18.13
N GLN A 21 -7.07 -19.07 -17.81
CA GLN A 21 -6.57 -18.09 -16.88
C GLN A 21 -6.68 -18.60 -15.43
N VAL A 22 -5.59 -18.56 -14.70
CA VAL A 22 -5.55 -18.95 -13.28
C VAL A 22 -5.84 -17.74 -12.41
N GLY A 23 -6.86 -17.86 -11.56
CA GLY A 23 -7.22 -16.86 -10.55
C GLY A 23 -6.70 -17.21 -9.16
N ILE A 24 -6.53 -16.20 -8.32
CA ILE A 24 -6.16 -16.33 -6.92
C ILE A 24 -7.08 -15.50 -6.02
N HIS A 25 -7.54 -16.12 -4.93
CA HIS A 25 -8.31 -15.49 -3.85
C HIS A 25 -7.68 -15.87 -2.52
N CYS A 26 -7.29 -14.89 -1.71
CA CYS A 26 -6.62 -15.11 -0.44
C CYS A 26 -7.32 -14.40 0.71
N HIS A 27 -7.52 -15.13 1.82
CA HIS A 27 -7.91 -14.59 3.12
C HIS A 27 -6.69 -14.18 3.96
N ASN A 28 -6.89 -13.25 4.89
CA ASN A 28 -5.81 -12.59 5.62
C ASN A 28 -5.67 -13.03 7.09
N ASP A 29 -6.15 -14.21 7.43
CA ASP A 29 -6.19 -14.70 8.83
C ASP A 29 -4.81 -14.71 9.53
N LEU A 30 -3.74 -14.92 8.78
CA LEU A 30 -2.36 -14.87 9.27
C LEU A 30 -1.58 -13.63 8.81
N GLY A 31 -2.25 -12.62 8.23
CA GLY A 31 -1.58 -11.44 7.69
C GLY A 31 -0.77 -11.69 6.40
N LEU A 32 -1.01 -12.80 5.71
CA LEU A 32 -0.21 -13.20 4.54
C LEU A 32 -0.93 -13.06 3.20
N ALA A 33 -2.16 -12.52 3.18
CA ALA A 33 -2.96 -12.47 1.96
C ALA A 33 -2.25 -11.75 0.80
N THR A 34 -1.67 -10.58 1.06
CA THR A 34 -0.91 -9.81 0.06
C THR A 34 0.28 -10.61 -0.45
N ALA A 35 1.12 -11.13 0.44
CA ALA A 35 2.32 -11.90 0.08
C ALA A 35 1.96 -13.15 -0.72
N THR A 36 0.93 -13.88 -0.30
CA THR A 36 0.46 -15.09 -0.96
C THR A 36 -0.09 -14.79 -2.35
N THR A 37 -0.86 -13.71 -2.51
CA THR A 37 -1.39 -13.27 -3.81
C THR A 37 -0.27 -12.89 -4.76
N LEU A 38 0.71 -12.12 -4.29
CA LEU A 38 1.87 -11.71 -5.09
C LEU A 38 2.73 -12.91 -5.53
N GLU A 39 2.89 -13.89 -4.66
CA GLU A 39 3.63 -15.11 -5.01
C GLU A 39 2.87 -15.97 -6.05
N ALA A 40 1.53 -16.04 -5.96
CA ALA A 40 0.71 -16.68 -6.99
C ALA A 40 0.84 -15.97 -8.36
N ILE A 41 0.86 -14.63 -8.37
CA ILE A 41 1.06 -13.82 -9.59
C ILE A 41 2.42 -14.15 -10.23
N ARG A 42 3.50 -14.19 -9.45
CA ARG A 42 4.84 -14.55 -9.93
C ARG A 42 4.87 -15.94 -10.59
N ASN A 43 4.00 -16.83 -10.13
CA ASN A 43 3.91 -18.21 -10.55
C ASN A 43 2.75 -18.51 -11.52
N GLY A 44 2.23 -17.50 -12.21
CA GLY A 44 1.33 -17.68 -13.35
C GLY A 44 -0.13 -17.33 -13.11
N ALA A 45 -0.55 -16.92 -11.92
CA ALA A 45 -1.88 -16.33 -11.73
C ALA A 45 -1.99 -15.00 -12.51
N ARG A 46 -3.14 -14.79 -13.15
CA ARG A 46 -3.41 -13.58 -13.97
C ARG A 46 -4.74 -12.93 -13.65
N GLN A 47 -5.52 -13.53 -12.77
CA GLN A 47 -6.72 -12.96 -12.20
C GLN A 47 -6.54 -12.89 -10.67
N VAL A 48 -6.88 -11.76 -10.08
CA VAL A 48 -6.78 -11.56 -8.62
C VAL A 48 -8.13 -11.14 -8.09
N GLU A 49 -8.65 -11.90 -7.14
CA GLU A 49 -9.82 -11.51 -6.36
C GLU A 49 -9.34 -10.87 -5.07
N CYS A 50 -9.53 -9.56 -4.96
CA CYS A 50 -9.11 -8.75 -3.83
C CYS A 50 -10.19 -7.73 -3.49
N THR A 51 -10.08 -7.07 -2.36
CA THR A 51 -11.10 -6.12 -1.89
C THR A 51 -10.48 -4.80 -1.47
N VAL A 52 -11.23 -3.71 -1.63
CA VAL A 52 -10.82 -2.40 -1.14
C VAL A 52 -10.66 -2.46 0.38
N ASN A 53 -9.57 -1.93 0.89
CA ASN A 53 -9.18 -1.96 2.31
C ASN A 53 -8.97 -3.38 2.89
N GLY A 54 -9.01 -4.42 2.05
CA GLY A 54 -8.97 -5.80 2.51
C GLY A 54 -10.26 -6.26 3.21
N LEU A 55 -11.39 -5.59 2.96
CA LEU A 55 -12.67 -5.97 3.56
C LEU A 55 -13.04 -7.41 3.21
N GLY A 56 -13.58 -8.14 4.17
CA GLY A 56 -14.00 -9.53 3.97
C GLY A 56 -14.25 -10.24 5.29
N GLU A 57 -14.54 -11.52 5.20
CA GLU A 57 -14.79 -12.35 6.36
C GLU A 57 -13.56 -12.47 7.28
N ARG A 58 -13.79 -12.63 8.57
CA ARG A 58 -12.80 -12.82 9.64
C ARG A 58 -11.75 -11.69 9.66
N ALA A 59 -10.50 -11.95 9.20
CA ALA A 59 -9.43 -10.97 9.12
C ALA A 59 -9.36 -10.25 7.75
N GLY A 60 -10.33 -10.52 6.88
CA GLY A 60 -10.43 -9.91 5.56
C GLY A 60 -9.72 -10.67 4.43
N ASN A 61 -9.61 -10.01 3.30
CA ASN A 61 -9.03 -10.53 2.05
C ASN A 61 -7.73 -9.78 1.70
N ALA A 62 -7.11 -10.16 0.59
CA ALA A 62 -6.01 -9.41 0.03
C ALA A 62 -6.46 -7.99 -0.35
N PRO A 63 -5.81 -6.93 0.14
CA PRO A 63 -6.20 -5.56 -0.15
C PRO A 63 -5.80 -5.12 -1.56
N LEU A 64 -6.75 -4.56 -2.31
CA LEU A 64 -6.55 -4.07 -3.68
C LEU A 64 -5.39 -3.07 -3.76
N GLU A 65 -5.36 -2.10 -2.87
CA GLU A 65 -4.35 -1.05 -2.83
C GLU A 65 -2.93 -1.59 -2.63
N GLU A 66 -2.79 -2.62 -1.80
CA GLU A 66 -1.49 -3.25 -1.54
C GLU A 66 -1.02 -4.06 -2.76
N ILE A 67 -1.92 -4.87 -3.35
CA ILE A 67 -1.60 -5.63 -4.56
C ILE A 67 -1.18 -4.69 -5.69
N LEU A 68 -1.99 -3.67 -6.00
CA LEU A 68 -1.72 -2.75 -7.09
C LEU A 68 -0.39 -2.02 -6.91
N MET A 69 -0.14 -1.50 -5.71
CA MET A 69 1.09 -0.74 -5.48
C MET A 69 2.34 -1.61 -5.46
N ASN A 70 2.25 -2.87 -5.00
CA ASN A 70 3.36 -3.81 -5.14
C ASN A 70 3.68 -4.10 -6.61
N LEU A 71 2.68 -4.35 -7.45
CA LEU A 71 2.89 -4.61 -8.87
C LEU A 71 3.54 -3.41 -9.57
N ARG A 72 3.13 -2.21 -9.26
CA ARG A 72 3.65 -0.97 -9.87
C ARG A 72 5.03 -0.58 -9.36
N THR A 73 5.24 -0.64 -8.05
CA THR A 73 6.52 -0.29 -7.41
C THR A 73 7.61 -1.28 -7.79
N ARG A 74 7.25 -2.55 -7.96
CA ARG A 74 8.18 -3.63 -8.33
C ARG A 74 7.90 -4.16 -9.72
N LYS A 75 7.67 -3.25 -10.66
CA LYS A 75 7.51 -3.59 -12.09
C LYS A 75 8.73 -4.33 -12.64
N ASP A 76 9.90 -4.09 -12.07
CA ASP A 76 11.15 -4.81 -12.35
C ASP A 76 11.04 -6.32 -12.09
N ILE A 77 10.23 -6.74 -11.13
CA ILE A 77 10.02 -8.15 -10.76
C ILE A 77 8.80 -8.74 -11.44
N TYR A 78 7.69 -8.03 -11.43
CA TYR A 78 6.41 -8.58 -11.89
C TYR A 78 6.22 -8.46 -13.40
N GLY A 79 6.72 -7.39 -14.03
CA GLY A 79 6.63 -7.17 -15.47
C GLY A 79 5.21 -7.12 -16.03
N LEU A 80 4.23 -6.87 -15.15
CA LEU A 80 2.80 -6.85 -15.50
C LEU A 80 2.30 -5.42 -15.62
N GLU A 81 1.31 -5.25 -16.47
CA GLU A 81 0.57 -4.00 -16.62
C GLU A 81 -0.85 -4.17 -16.10
N ASP A 82 -1.40 -3.10 -15.56
CA ASP A 82 -2.78 -3.02 -15.10
C ASP A 82 -3.46 -1.81 -15.76
N ASN A 83 -4.79 -1.84 -15.81
CA ASN A 83 -5.61 -0.75 -16.35
C ASN A 83 -6.28 0.09 -15.24
N LEU A 84 -5.84 -0.06 -13.99
CA LEU A 84 -6.43 0.65 -12.85
C LEU A 84 -5.91 2.09 -12.77
N GLN A 85 -6.72 2.96 -12.19
CA GLN A 85 -6.37 4.36 -11.95
C GLN A 85 -5.99 4.55 -10.48
N PRO A 86 -4.69 4.59 -10.12
CA PRO A 86 -4.26 4.63 -8.72
C PRO A 86 -4.73 5.90 -8.00
N LYS A 87 -4.89 7.01 -8.71
CA LYS A 87 -5.44 8.25 -8.13
C LYS A 87 -6.84 8.10 -7.51
N GLY A 88 -7.58 7.07 -7.90
CA GLY A 88 -8.89 6.75 -7.31
C GLY A 88 -8.83 6.00 -6.00
N ILE A 89 -7.68 5.40 -5.66
CA ILE A 89 -7.55 4.44 -4.56
C ILE A 89 -7.91 5.07 -3.21
N TYR A 90 -7.34 6.22 -2.89
CA TYR A 90 -7.63 6.88 -1.63
C TYR A 90 -9.12 7.23 -1.47
N ARG A 91 -9.72 7.78 -2.52
CA ARG A 91 -11.15 8.14 -2.52
C ARG A 91 -12.03 6.90 -2.35
N ILE A 92 -11.76 5.82 -3.08
CA ILE A 92 -12.52 4.56 -2.98
C ILE A 92 -12.34 3.95 -1.59
N SER A 93 -11.14 3.98 -1.04
CA SER A 93 -10.86 3.51 0.32
C SER A 93 -11.71 4.24 1.37
N ARG A 94 -11.78 5.58 1.29
CA ARG A 94 -12.59 6.38 2.22
C ARG A 94 -14.08 6.13 2.03
N LEU A 95 -14.54 5.99 0.80
CA LEU A 95 -15.93 5.64 0.50
C LEU A 95 -16.30 4.26 1.07
N ALA A 96 -15.47 3.26 0.85
CA ALA A 96 -15.68 1.91 1.38
C ALA A 96 -15.71 1.90 2.92
N ALA A 97 -14.82 2.64 3.58
CA ALA A 97 -14.84 2.78 5.04
C ALA A 97 -16.13 3.47 5.53
N GLY A 98 -16.57 4.53 4.86
CA GLY A 98 -17.82 5.24 5.24
C GLY A 98 -19.06 4.39 5.06
N ILE A 99 -19.14 3.56 4.01
CA ILE A 99 -20.30 2.69 3.75
C ILE A 99 -20.30 1.48 4.68
N SER A 100 -19.14 0.86 4.90
CA SER A 100 -19.04 -0.35 5.74
C SER A 100 -19.05 -0.06 7.24
N GLY A 101 -18.75 1.16 7.66
CA GLY A 101 -18.50 1.51 9.06
C GLY A 101 -17.18 0.96 9.63
N ILE A 102 -16.35 0.32 8.79
CA ILE A 102 -15.04 -0.23 9.19
C ILE A 102 -13.96 0.80 8.85
N GLU A 103 -13.39 1.41 9.87
CA GLU A 103 -12.35 2.43 9.70
C GLU A 103 -11.05 1.85 9.17
N VAL A 104 -10.35 2.65 8.36
CA VAL A 104 -9.00 2.33 7.90
C VAL A 104 -8.01 2.58 9.03
N GLN A 105 -7.27 1.56 9.42
CA GLN A 105 -6.25 1.70 10.46
C GLN A 105 -5.21 2.75 10.06
N PRO A 106 -4.78 3.62 11.00
CA PRO A 106 -3.81 4.68 10.67
C PRO A 106 -2.49 4.17 10.08
N ASN A 107 -2.05 3.01 10.49
CA ASN A 107 -0.82 2.36 10.00
C ASN A 107 -1.04 1.40 8.82
N LYS A 108 -2.25 1.39 8.22
CA LYS A 108 -2.49 0.52 7.07
C LYS A 108 -1.56 0.90 5.90
N PRO A 109 -0.91 -0.08 5.26
CA PRO A 109 -0.07 0.19 4.09
C PRO A 109 -0.84 0.96 3.01
N VAL A 110 -0.14 1.80 2.28
CA VAL A 110 -0.59 2.56 1.11
C VAL A 110 -1.58 3.70 1.41
N ILE A 111 -2.59 3.47 2.25
CA ILE A 111 -3.75 4.39 2.41
C ILE A 111 -4.03 4.83 3.84
N GLY A 112 -3.32 4.28 4.82
CA GLY A 112 -3.43 4.69 6.21
C GLY A 112 -2.95 6.13 6.42
N ALA A 113 -3.46 6.81 7.43
CA ALA A 113 -3.09 8.20 7.72
C ALA A 113 -1.58 8.38 7.98
N ASN A 114 -0.92 7.34 8.49
CA ASN A 114 0.52 7.34 8.78
C ASN A 114 1.38 6.82 7.63
N ALA A 115 0.79 6.36 6.51
CA ALA A 115 1.53 5.72 5.43
C ALA A 115 2.63 6.61 4.82
N PHE A 116 2.42 7.94 4.86
CA PHE A 116 3.35 8.95 4.35
C PHE A 116 3.81 9.94 5.44
N ALA A 117 3.61 9.58 6.72
CA ALA A 117 3.97 10.44 7.84
C ALA A 117 5.36 10.06 8.39
N HIS A 118 6.25 11.03 8.47
CA HIS A 118 7.59 10.87 9.01
C HIS A 118 7.75 11.71 10.28
N GLN A 119 7.98 11.06 11.43
CA GLN A 119 8.19 11.73 12.71
C GLN A 119 9.65 11.84 13.12
N SER A 120 10.52 10.95 12.64
CA SER A 120 11.95 10.98 12.95
C SER A 120 12.63 12.15 12.24
N GLY A 121 13.40 12.94 12.97
CA GLY A 121 14.15 14.08 12.44
C GLY A 121 15.09 13.72 11.28
N VAL A 122 15.71 12.53 11.31
CA VAL A 122 16.56 12.02 10.21
C VAL A 122 15.71 11.73 8.98
N HIS A 123 14.56 11.07 9.15
CA HIS A 123 13.65 10.77 8.06
C HIS A 123 13.04 12.05 7.46
N GLN A 124 12.59 12.98 8.30
CA GLN A 124 12.06 14.28 7.86
C GLN A 124 13.12 15.07 7.07
N HIS A 125 14.36 15.09 7.54
CA HIS A 125 15.46 15.74 6.82
C HIS A 125 15.76 15.05 5.47
N GLY A 126 15.72 13.72 5.41
CA GLY A 126 15.91 12.96 4.19
C GLY A 126 14.81 13.26 3.15
N VAL A 127 13.54 13.26 3.58
CA VAL A 127 12.39 13.59 2.73
C VAL A 127 12.44 15.03 2.20
N LEU A 128 12.89 15.99 3.01
CA LEU A 128 13.07 17.38 2.57
C LEU A 128 14.19 17.55 1.54
N ARG A 129 15.22 16.71 1.58
CA ARG A 129 16.32 16.71 0.58
C ARG A 129 15.97 15.95 -0.69
N ASP A 130 15.43 14.75 -0.53
CA ASP A 130 15.00 13.88 -1.61
C ASP A 130 13.94 12.88 -1.09
N ARG A 131 12.71 13.08 -1.50
CA ARG A 131 11.57 12.21 -1.11
C ARG A 131 11.80 10.76 -1.50
N ALA A 132 12.44 10.49 -2.62
CA ALA A 132 12.72 9.14 -3.12
C ALA A 132 13.60 8.32 -2.16
N THR A 133 14.32 8.97 -1.23
CA THR A 133 15.16 8.27 -0.23
C THR A 133 14.33 7.42 0.73
N TYR A 134 13.09 7.83 1.05
CA TYR A 134 12.24 7.18 2.06
C TYR A 134 10.84 6.84 1.55
N GLU A 135 10.42 7.40 0.41
CA GLU A 135 9.09 7.20 -0.16
C GLU A 135 9.22 6.41 -1.47
N ILE A 136 8.87 5.13 -1.42
CA ILE A 136 8.80 4.25 -2.60
C ILE A 136 7.55 4.50 -3.47
N MET A 137 6.61 5.30 -2.96
CA MET A 137 5.36 5.70 -3.61
C MET A 137 5.12 7.19 -3.34
N LYS A 138 4.47 7.87 -4.28
CA LYS A 138 4.10 9.28 -4.11
C LYS A 138 2.63 9.41 -3.72
N PRO A 139 2.30 10.16 -2.65
CA PRO A 139 0.90 10.37 -2.22
C PRO A 139 -0.01 10.87 -3.34
N GLU A 140 0.50 11.75 -4.18
CA GLU A 140 -0.22 12.36 -5.30
C GLU A 140 -0.66 11.34 -6.35
N GLU A 141 0.12 10.28 -6.54
CA GLU A 141 -0.20 9.19 -7.46
C GLU A 141 -1.40 8.36 -6.98
N LEU A 142 -1.67 8.38 -5.68
CA LEU A 142 -2.78 7.68 -5.04
C LEU A 142 -4.00 8.58 -4.79
N GLY A 143 -3.89 9.87 -5.11
CA GLY A 143 -4.91 10.87 -4.81
C GLY A 143 -5.00 11.21 -3.32
N ILE A 144 -3.94 10.95 -2.56
CA ILE A 144 -3.84 11.36 -1.16
C ILE A 144 -3.50 12.85 -1.13
N PRO A 145 -4.28 13.68 -0.42
CA PRO A 145 -3.93 15.10 -0.25
C PRO A 145 -2.55 15.23 0.37
N GLN A 146 -1.76 16.17 -0.12
CA GLN A 146 -0.46 16.45 0.50
C GLN A 146 -0.70 16.87 1.96
N GLY A 147 -0.25 16.03 2.88
CA GLY A 147 -0.21 16.36 4.31
C GLY A 147 1.10 17.07 4.63
N GLY A 148 1.04 18.15 5.41
CA GLY A 148 2.23 18.76 5.97
C GLY A 148 3.03 17.79 6.85
N LEU A 149 4.26 18.14 7.19
CA LEU A 149 5.09 17.41 8.13
C LEU A 149 4.35 17.23 9.46
N MET A 150 4.14 15.98 9.87
CA MET A 150 3.58 15.72 11.19
C MET A 150 4.64 15.96 12.27
N LEU A 151 4.40 16.96 13.13
CA LEU A 151 5.25 17.18 14.29
C LEU A 151 4.92 16.17 15.39
N GLY A 152 5.92 15.51 15.90
CA GLY A 152 5.83 14.58 17.01
C GLY A 152 7.02 14.70 17.96
N LYS A 153 7.03 13.91 19.01
CA LYS A 153 8.11 13.93 20.04
C LYS A 153 9.52 13.70 19.48
N LEU A 154 9.63 13.09 18.30
CA LEU A 154 10.90 12.78 17.65
C LEU A 154 11.23 13.74 16.49
N SER A 155 10.42 14.76 16.25
CA SER A 155 10.67 15.75 15.20
C SER A 155 11.87 16.64 15.58
N GLY A 156 12.78 16.80 14.63
CA GLY A 156 13.96 17.65 14.80
C GLY A 156 13.64 19.14 14.60
N ARG A 157 14.60 20.00 14.97
CA ARG A 157 14.51 21.48 14.85
C ARG A 157 14.15 21.92 13.42
N HIS A 158 14.62 21.19 12.41
CA HIS A 158 14.39 21.52 11.00
C HIS A 158 12.93 21.35 10.60
N ALA A 159 12.31 20.24 10.99
CA ALA A 159 10.89 20.00 10.74
C ALA A 159 9.98 21.00 11.47
N LEU A 160 10.38 21.43 12.68
CA LEU A 160 9.67 22.46 13.43
C LEU A 160 9.72 23.82 12.70
N ARG A 161 10.89 24.20 12.18
CA ARG A 161 11.04 25.43 11.40
C ARG A 161 10.21 25.43 10.12
N GLU A 162 10.23 24.33 9.39
CA GLU A 162 9.47 24.17 8.15
C GLU A 162 7.97 24.33 8.41
N HIS A 163 7.46 23.63 9.42
CA HIS A 163 6.05 23.71 9.79
C HIS A 163 5.64 25.11 10.30
N ALA A 164 6.53 25.77 11.03
CA ALA A 164 6.29 27.16 11.44
C ALA A 164 6.25 28.11 10.25
N ASN A 165 7.13 27.93 9.26
CA ASN A 165 7.11 28.71 8.02
C ASN A 165 5.81 28.49 7.24
N GLU A 166 5.32 27.25 7.14
CA GLU A 166 4.02 26.92 6.53
C GLU A 166 2.86 27.67 7.22
N LEU A 167 2.94 27.85 8.54
CA LEU A 167 1.96 28.57 9.36
C LEU A 167 2.20 30.09 9.41
N GLY A 168 3.26 30.59 8.76
CA GLY A 168 3.63 32.01 8.81
C GLY A 168 4.17 32.48 10.16
N ILE A 169 4.67 31.57 11.00
CA ILE A 169 5.21 31.86 12.33
C ILE A 169 6.73 31.97 12.24
N PRO A 170 7.35 33.14 12.47
CA PRO A 170 8.80 33.26 12.45
C PRO A 170 9.41 32.58 13.68
N ILE A 171 10.29 31.59 13.45
CA ILE A 171 11.10 30.96 14.51
C ILE A 171 12.58 31.28 14.25
N SER A 172 13.21 31.84 15.24
CA SER A 172 14.65 32.13 15.25
C SER A 172 15.52 30.89 15.48
#